data_5e5ca538c78ccb965d4e01d5ad9e92e4
#
_entry.id   5e5ca538c78ccb965d4e01d5ad9e92e4
#
_cell.length_a   1.000
_cell.length_b   1.000
_cell.length_c   1.000
_cell.angle_alpha   90.00
_cell.angle_beta   90.00
_cell.angle_gamma   90.00
#
_symmetry.space_group_name_H-M   'P 1'
#
loop_
_entity.id
_entity.type
_entity.pdbx_description
1 polymer ?
#
loop_
_entity_poly.entity_id
_entity_poly.type
_entity_poly.pdbx_seq_one_letter_code
_entity_poly.pdbx_strand_id
1 'polypeptide(L)'
;LSNNQQLTGLLNKNDSKWSVFCYQLTMHMSVTTMSHDVIASNDVLENLTTAVLVLDSSLRVCYINTATEVLFEISQRQAEHIPLQSLLPGEKRLVGSLRRVVSTGQALIEREVRLFLPASGEILADCSMKMLDVDEPYVILELAQLDYQQRINRDENLHTQQQVVRGLAHEIKNPLGGLRGAAQLLERQLDSEDLKEYTRIIIAEADRLQNLMNRMLGPNQHPEKRDTNIHEVLQHVRQLVDIEVDERLKFRIDYDPSIPELYADFDQLIQIFLNIVRNAVQAMNGVGLITLRTRIQRNITIEKNYYRLGVLVEIEDNGPGIPQSLQDSLFYPLVTGRADGTGLGLYLVQNLVQRNGGTVSCNSHPGQTIFSVIFPLELARERH
;
A
#
# COMPACT_ATOMS: atom_id res chain seq x y z
N LEU A 1 -36.62 25.80 29.02
CA LEU A 1 -38.07 25.67 28.82
C LEU A 1 -38.64 26.97 28.23
N SER A 2 -38.54 27.21 26.92
CA SER A 2 -39.36 28.15 26.14
C SER A 2 -38.55 28.57 24.88
N ASN A 3 -38.51 27.75 23.83
CA ASN A 3 -38.20 28.16 22.42
C ASN A 3 -38.39 27.01 21.41
N ASN A 4 -39.19 26.01 21.71
CA ASN A 4 -39.37 24.84 20.83
C ASN A 4 -40.81 24.76 20.22
N GLN A 5 -41.52 25.88 20.06
CA GLN A 5 -42.90 25.86 19.50
C GLN A 5 -43.13 26.73 18.25
N GLN A 6 -42.11 27.19 17.53
CA GLN A 6 -42.33 27.99 16.31
C GLN A 6 -41.67 27.48 15.01
N LEU A 7 -41.24 26.21 14.96
CA LEU A 7 -40.69 25.62 13.74
C LEU A 7 -41.48 24.45 13.14
N THR A 8 -42.76 24.29 13.51
CA THR A 8 -43.62 23.19 13.00
C THR A 8 -44.55 23.60 11.86
N GLY A 9 -44.24 24.60 11.07
CA GLY A 9 -45.17 25.18 10.09
C GLY A 9 -44.80 25.15 8.61
N LEU A 10 -43.66 24.57 8.19
CA LEU A 10 -43.25 24.60 6.78
C LEU A 10 -42.42 23.36 6.37
N LEU A 11 -42.93 22.16 6.64
CA LEU A 11 -42.34 20.94 6.07
C LEU A 11 -43.30 20.29 5.10
N ASN A 12 -42.94 20.39 3.82
CA ASN A 12 -43.61 19.75 2.70
C ASN A 12 -43.47 18.21 2.82
N LYS A 13 -44.51 17.45 2.58
CA LYS A 13 -44.65 16.01 2.86
C LYS A 13 -43.66 15.08 2.14
N ASN A 14 -42.73 15.58 1.33
CA ASN A 14 -41.71 14.79 0.62
C ASN A 14 -40.31 14.78 1.28
N ASP A 15 -40.06 15.62 2.29
CA ASP A 15 -38.74 15.71 2.95
C ASP A 15 -38.57 14.79 4.16
N SER A 16 -39.59 13.99 4.49
CA SER A 16 -39.61 13.22 5.76
C SER A 16 -38.64 12.01 5.80
N LYS A 17 -38.19 11.50 4.65
CA LYS A 17 -37.29 10.32 4.63
C LYS A 17 -35.82 10.69 4.89
N TRP A 18 -35.40 11.86 4.49
CA TRP A 18 -34.00 12.30 4.69
C TRP A 18 -33.72 12.83 6.09
N SER A 19 -34.69 13.47 6.70
CA SER A 19 -34.57 13.93 8.10
C SER A 19 -34.43 12.74 9.05
N VAL A 20 -35.10 11.61 8.77
CA VAL A 20 -34.97 10.36 9.55
C VAL A 20 -33.62 9.68 9.31
N PHE A 21 -33.12 9.70 8.08
CA PHE A 21 -31.81 9.13 7.75
C PHE A 21 -30.65 9.89 8.44
N CYS A 22 -30.65 11.20 8.41
CA CYS A 22 -29.69 12.01 9.15
C CYS A 22 -29.86 11.84 10.67
N TYR A 23 -31.09 11.63 11.18
CA TYR A 23 -31.36 11.46 12.60
C TYR A 23 -30.87 10.08 13.12
N GLN A 24 -30.96 9.03 12.33
CA GLN A 24 -30.45 7.69 12.68
C GLN A 24 -28.92 7.61 12.64
N LEU A 25 -28.26 8.26 11.68
CA LEU A 25 -26.79 8.42 11.68
C LEU A 25 -26.30 9.18 12.93
N THR A 26 -27.08 10.13 13.44
CA THR A 26 -26.74 10.91 14.63
C THR A 26 -26.97 10.12 15.93
N MET A 27 -27.94 9.20 15.98
CA MET A 27 -28.27 8.43 17.20
C MET A 27 -27.28 7.31 17.51
N HIS A 28 -26.56 6.75 16.53
CA HIS A 28 -25.56 5.71 16.79
C HIS A 28 -24.19 6.24 17.25
N MET A 29 -23.98 7.56 17.26
CA MET A 29 -22.75 8.19 17.76
C MET A 29 -22.86 8.86 19.13
N SER A 30 -23.95 8.66 19.87
CA SER A 30 -24.16 9.31 21.18
C SER A 30 -23.76 8.41 22.33
N VAL A 31 -22.47 8.19 22.56
CA VAL A 31 -21.91 7.96 23.90
C VAL A 31 -20.46 8.50 23.92
N THR A 32 -20.25 9.67 24.38
CA THR A 32 -19.30 10.15 25.39
C THR A 32 -19.12 11.68 25.25
N THR A 33 -19.60 12.39 26.24
CA THR A 33 -19.47 13.82 26.44
C THR A 33 -18.01 14.25 26.55
N MET A 34 -17.56 15.07 25.59
CA MET A 34 -16.59 16.15 25.82
C MET A 34 -16.84 17.25 24.76
N SER A 35 -16.88 18.48 25.21
CA SER A 35 -17.17 19.71 24.48
C SER A 35 -16.25 19.93 23.28
N HIS A 36 -16.74 19.61 22.08
CA HIS A 36 -16.30 20.18 20.83
C HIS A 36 -17.53 20.42 19.95
N ASP A 37 -17.54 21.52 19.21
CA ASP A 37 -18.59 21.86 18.26
C ASP A 37 -18.98 20.65 17.44
N VAL A 38 -20.29 20.29 17.47
CA VAL A 38 -20.84 19.14 16.74
C VAL A 38 -20.74 19.45 15.26
N ILE A 39 -19.69 18.96 14.60
CA ILE A 39 -19.62 18.95 13.14
C ILE A 39 -20.79 18.08 12.68
N ALA A 40 -21.71 18.66 11.91
CA ALA A 40 -22.84 17.90 11.38
C ALA A 40 -22.32 16.77 10.49
N SER A 41 -22.90 15.58 10.59
CA SER A 41 -22.46 14.40 9.81
C SER A 41 -22.43 14.67 8.30
N ASN A 42 -23.29 15.57 7.84
CA ASN A 42 -23.35 16.03 6.45
C ASN A 42 -22.09 16.83 6.06
N ASP A 43 -21.60 17.71 6.97
CA ASP A 43 -20.40 18.50 6.70
C ASP A 43 -19.16 17.61 6.55
N VAL A 44 -19.11 16.46 7.24
CA VAL A 44 -18.01 15.49 7.08
C VAL A 44 -18.06 14.87 5.69
N LEU A 45 -19.23 14.41 5.23
CA LEU A 45 -19.39 13.78 3.91
C LEU A 45 -19.09 14.74 2.76
N GLU A 46 -19.52 15.99 2.89
CA GLU A 46 -19.29 17.04 1.88
C GLU A 46 -17.81 17.46 1.77
N ASN A 47 -17.04 17.34 2.85
CA ASN A 47 -15.61 17.68 2.86
C ASN A 47 -14.68 16.49 2.61
N LEU A 48 -15.20 15.28 2.32
CA LEU A 48 -14.38 14.15 1.88
C LEU A 48 -13.82 14.41 0.48
N THR A 49 -12.55 14.07 0.29
CA THR A 49 -11.89 14.09 -1.03
C THR A 49 -12.26 12.88 -1.89
N THR A 50 -12.77 11.82 -1.27
CA THR A 50 -13.26 10.61 -1.95
C THR A 50 -14.66 10.87 -2.47
N ALA A 51 -14.93 10.52 -3.72
CA ALA A 51 -16.27 10.62 -4.29
C ALA A 51 -17.17 9.53 -3.69
N VAL A 52 -18.31 9.95 -3.13
CA VAL A 52 -19.28 9.07 -2.45
C VAL A 52 -20.64 9.19 -3.12
N LEU A 53 -21.18 8.05 -3.54
CA LEU A 53 -22.54 7.93 -4.07
C LEU A 53 -23.35 6.99 -3.18
N VAL A 54 -24.59 7.35 -2.87
CA VAL A 54 -25.58 6.48 -2.23
C VAL A 54 -26.63 6.11 -3.28
N LEU A 55 -26.83 4.81 -3.44
CA LEU A 55 -27.73 4.23 -4.44
C LEU A 55 -28.85 3.44 -3.76
N ASP A 56 -30.05 3.44 -4.36
CA ASP A 56 -31.13 2.54 -3.96
C ASP A 56 -30.89 1.10 -4.47
N SER A 57 -31.78 0.18 -4.09
CA SER A 57 -31.74 -1.23 -4.54
C SER A 57 -31.83 -1.42 -6.07
N SER A 58 -32.34 -0.42 -6.79
CA SER A 58 -32.43 -0.39 -8.26
C SER A 58 -31.20 0.28 -8.89
N LEU A 59 -30.19 0.62 -8.10
CA LEU A 59 -28.97 1.35 -8.46
C LEU A 59 -29.27 2.74 -9.06
N ARG A 60 -30.26 3.44 -8.51
CA ARG A 60 -30.50 4.85 -8.78
C ARG A 60 -29.83 5.71 -7.73
N VAL A 61 -29.29 6.83 -8.14
CA VAL A 61 -28.61 7.77 -7.25
C VAL A 61 -29.62 8.43 -6.30
N CYS A 62 -29.35 8.32 -5.01
CA CYS A 62 -30.10 9.00 -3.96
C CYS A 62 -29.32 10.19 -3.38
N TYR A 63 -28.00 10.09 -3.33
CA TYR A 63 -27.14 11.15 -2.82
C TYR A 63 -25.75 11.06 -3.46
N ILE A 64 -25.12 12.23 -3.63
CA ILE A 64 -23.71 12.37 -4.00
C ILE A 64 -23.09 13.49 -3.16
N ASN A 65 -21.82 13.35 -2.79
CA ASN A 65 -21.08 14.42 -2.10
C ASN A 65 -20.40 15.38 -3.08
N THR A 66 -19.85 16.48 -2.58
CA THR A 66 -19.14 17.50 -3.37
C THR A 66 -18.02 16.91 -4.23
N ALA A 67 -17.25 15.94 -3.72
CA ALA A 67 -16.20 15.29 -4.51
C ALA A 67 -16.77 14.52 -5.72
N THR A 68 -17.95 13.92 -5.59
CA THR A 68 -18.66 13.26 -6.70
C THR A 68 -19.18 14.29 -7.71
N GLU A 69 -19.72 15.42 -7.25
CA GLU A 69 -20.16 16.50 -8.14
C GLU A 69 -19.02 17.00 -9.04
N VAL A 70 -17.84 17.19 -8.45
CA VAL A 70 -16.62 17.60 -9.16
C VAL A 70 -16.16 16.50 -10.12
N LEU A 71 -16.13 15.24 -9.68
CA LEU A 71 -15.62 14.14 -10.49
C LEU A 71 -16.48 13.85 -11.74
N PHE A 72 -17.82 13.94 -11.58
CA PHE A 72 -18.78 13.65 -12.66
C PHE A 72 -19.25 14.89 -13.39
N GLU A 73 -18.85 16.10 -12.95
CA GLU A 73 -19.31 17.40 -13.46
C GLU A 73 -20.85 17.52 -13.46
N ILE A 74 -21.49 16.99 -12.42
CA ILE A 74 -22.95 16.97 -12.28
C ILE A 74 -23.34 17.39 -10.86
N SER A 75 -24.34 18.25 -10.72
CA SER A 75 -24.85 18.63 -9.40
C SER A 75 -25.72 17.53 -8.79
N GLN A 76 -25.82 17.50 -7.45
CA GLN A 76 -26.69 16.56 -6.73
C GLN A 76 -28.11 16.56 -7.24
N ARG A 77 -28.69 17.73 -7.50
CA ARG A 77 -30.05 17.88 -8.03
C ARG A 77 -30.24 17.24 -9.41
N GLN A 78 -29.19 17.25 -10.24
CA GLN A 78 -29.21 16.62 -11.56
C GLN A 78 -28.98 15.12 -11.47
N ALA A 79 -28.18 14.65 -10.50
CA ALA A 79 -27.87 13.24 -10.30
C ALA A 79 -29.02 12.46 -9.62
N GLU A 80 -29.88 13.13 -8.88
CA GLU A 80 -30.95 12.51 -8.10
C GLU A 80 -31.89 11.68 -8.98
N HIS A 81 -32.13 10.43 -8.56
CA HIS A 81 -32.91 9.42 -9.25
C HIS A 81 -32.41 8.96 -10.63
N ILE A 82 -31.25 9.43 -11.08
CA ILE A 82 -30.65 8.93 -12.32
C ILE A 82 -30.12 7.51 -12.09
N PRO A 83 -30.33 6.56 -13.04
CA PRO A 83 -29.68 5.25 -12.97
C PRO A 83 -28.16 5.40 -13.08
N LEU A 84 -27.40 4.70 -12.23
CA LEU A 84 -25.94 4.73 -12.25
C LEU A 84 -25.34 4.46 -13.64
N GLN A 85 -26.00 3.59 -14.43
CA GLN A 85 -25.58 3.28 -15.81
C GLN A 85 -25.57 4.50 -16.74
N SER A 86 -26.35 5.53 -16.43
CA SER A 86 -26.34 6.79 -17.20
C SER A 86 -25.16 7.68 -16.85
N LEU A 87 -24.66 7.57 -15.61
CA LEU A 87 -23.45 8.28 -15.15
C LEU A 87 -22.17 7.54 -15.55
N LEU A 88 -22.22 6.22 -15.64
CA LEU A 88 -21.12 5.34 -16.00
C LEU A 88 -21.49 4.46 -17.19
N PRO A 89 -21.59 5.01 -18.40
CA PRO A 89 -21.98 4.27 -19.58
C PRO A 89 -20.90 3.25 -19.95
N GLY A 90 -21.31 1.97 -20.08
CA GLY A 90 -20.38 0.89 -20.45
C GLY A 90 -19.81 0.08 -19.31
N GLU A 91 -19.91 0.53 -18.06
CA GLU A 91 -19.33 -0.12 -16.87
C GLU A 91 -20.19 -1.31 -16.37
N LYS A 92 -20.41 -2.30 -17.24
CA LYS A 92 -21.21 -3.51 -16.92
C LYS A 92 -20.64 -4.29 -15.72
N ARG A 93 -19.32 -4.28 -15.55
CA ARG A 93 -18.64 -4.99 -14.47
C ARG A 93 -18.97 -4.36 -13.11
N LEU A 94 -18.79 -3.06 -12.97
CA LEU A 94 -19.08 -2.32 -11.73
C LEU A 94 -20.55 -2.46 -11.32
N VAL A 95 -21.46 -2.34 -12.30
CA VAL A 95 -22.90 -2.56 -12.09
C VAL A 95 -23.20 -4.00 -11.66
N GLY A 96 -22.51 -4.98 -12.22
CA GLY A 96 -22.61 -6.38 -11.81
C GLY A 96 -22.14 -6.61 -10.36
N SER A 97 -21.08 -5.95 -9.96
CA SER A 97 -20.54 -6.00 -8.59
C SER A 97 -21.48 -5.34 -7.59
N LEU A 98 -22.04 -4.18 -7.92
CA LEU A 98 -23.08 -3.52 -7.10
C LEU A 98 -24.33 -4.39 -6.93
N ARG A 99 -24.82 -5.03 -7.99
CA ARG A 99 -25.96 -5.97 -7.89
C ARG A 99 -25.64 -7.15 -6.99
N ARG A 100 -24.39 -7.63 -6.99
CA ARG A 100 -23.95 -8.70 -6.10
C ARG A 100 -23.96 -8.21 -4.65
N VAL A 101 -23.47 -7.01 -4.36
CA VAL A 101 -23.54 -6.39 -3.03
C VAL A 101 -25.00 -6.27 -2.55
N VAL A 102 -25.89 -5.78 -3.40
CA VAL A 102 -27.35 -5.72 -3.09
C VAL A 102 -27.93 -7.10 -2.76
N SER A 103 -27.56 -8.14 -3.53
CA SER A 103 -28.13 -9.48 -3.35
C SER A 103 -27.54 -10.27 -2.19
N THR A 104 -26.26 -10.04 -1.83
CA THR A 104 -25.55 -10.83 -0.81
C THR A 104 -25.35 -10.09 0.51
N GLY A 105 -25.47 -8.75 0.51
CA GLY A 105 -25.14 -7.91 1.68
C GLY A 105 -23.64 -7.81 1.97
N GLN A 106 -22.79 -8.52 1.21
CA GLN A 106 -21.35 -8.53 1.44
C GLN A 106 -20.67 -7.34 0.78
N ALA A 107 -19.87 -6.61 1.55
CA ALA A 107 -19.05 -5.52 1.02
C ALA A 107 -18.05 -6.05 -0.04
N LEU A 108 -17.81 -5.27 -1.08
CA LEU A 108 -16.89 -5.57 -2.16
C LEU A 108 -15.97 -4.39 -2.40
N ILE A 109 -14.69 -4.66 -2.61
CA ILE A 109 -13.71 -3.66 -3.01
C ILE A 109 -13.13 -4.11 -4.36
N GLU A 110 -13.24 -3.25 -5.37
CA GLU A 110 -12.53 -3.41 -6.63
C GLU A 110 -11.45 -2.33 -6.71
N ARG A 111 -10.21 -2.75 -6.91
CA ARG A 111 -9.07 -1.83 -7.03
C ARG A 111 -8.71 -1.59 -8.48
N GLU A 112 -8.19 -0.38 -8.75
CA GLU A 112 -7.66 0.02 -10.05
C GLU A 112 -8.68 -0.21 -11.20
N VAL A 113 -9.93 0.14 -10.94
CA VAL A 113 -10.99 0.05 -11.95
C VAL A 113 -10.86 1.23 -12.91
N ARG A 114 -10.78 0.93 -14.20
CA ARG A 114 -10.87 1.96 -15.23
C ARG A 114 -12.33 2.32 -15.42
N LEU A 115 -12.65 3.57 -15.19
CA LEU A 115 -14.00 4.11 -15.36
C LEU A 115 -13.97 5.16 -16.46
N PHE A 116 -14.93 5.09 -17.36
CA PHE A 116 -15.10 6.12 -18.37
C PHE A 116 -16.20 7.09 -17.92
N LEU A 117 -15.77 8.30 -17.60
CA LEU A 117 -16.66 9.39 -17.22
C LEU A 117 -16.96 10.25 -18.45
N PRO A 118 -18.24 10.56 -18.76
CA PRO A 118 -18.61 11.34 -19.95
C PRO A 118 -17.94 12.72 -20.03
N ALA A 119 -17.70 13.36 -18.88
CA ALA A 119 -17.11 14.71 -18.82
C ALA A 119 -15.58 14.66 -18.67
N SER A 120 -15.06 13.82 -17.77
CA SER A 120 -13.63 13.79 -17.37
C SER A 120 -12.80 12.76 -18.13
N GLY A 121 -13.41 11.96 -19.02
CA GLY A 121 -12.72 10.90 -19.77
C GLY A 121 -12.42 9.63 -18.97
N GLU A 122 -11.35 8.93 -19.32
CA GLU A 122 -10.92 7.70 -18.62
C GLU A 122 -10.20 8.05 -17.33
N ILE A 123 -10.70 7.53 -16.20
CA ILE A 123 -10.07 7.61 -14.89
C ILE A 123 -9.77 6.23 -14.34
N LEU A 124 -8.79 6.14 -13.45
CA LEU A 124 -8.51 4.97 -12.64
C LEU A 124 -8.96 5.24 -11.21
N ALA A 125 -9.77 4.35 -10.63
CA ALA A 125 -10.27 4.52 -9.26
C ALA A 125 -10.33 3.19 -8.50
N ASP A 126 -10.09 3.25 -7.19
CA ASP A 126 -10.48 2.18 -6.29
C ASP A 126 -11.96 2.35 -5.93
N CYS A 127 -12.74 1.29 -6.10
CA CYS A 127 -14.18 1.28 -5.88
C CYS A 127 -14.49 0.43 -4.64
N SER A 128 -15.02 1.04 -3.59
CA SER A 128 -15.54 0.34 -2.41
C SER A 128 -17.06 0.36 -2.43
N MET A 129 -17.69 -0.77 -2.23
CA MET A 129 -19.14 -0.96 -2.29
C MET A 129 -19.62 -1.67 -1.03
N LYS A 130 -20.56 -1.07 -0.31
CA LYS A 130 -21.06 -1.60 0.95
C LYS A 130 -22.56 -1.30 1.11
N MET A 131 -23.31 -2.26 1.67
CA MET A 131 -24.69 -2.00 2.10
C MET A 131 -24.70 -1.10 3.34
N LEU A 132 -25.64 -0.16 3.37
CA LEU A 132 -25.97 0.57 4.59
C LEU A 132 -26.88 -0.30 5.47
N ASP A 133 -26.60 -0.29 6.76
CA ASP A 133 -27.39 -1.00 7.76
C ASP A 133 -28.54 -0.08 8.23
N VAL A 134 -29.55 0.06 7.36
CA VAL A 134 -30.77 0.87 7.57
C VAL A 134 -31.99 0.09 7.07
N ASP A 135 -33.19 0.54 7.47
CA ASP A 135 -34.46 -0.14 7.16
C ASP A 135 -34.73 -0.35 5.67
N GLU A 136 -34.22 0.55 4.81
CA GLU A 136 -34.26 0.39 3.33
C GLU A 136 -32.87 0.01 2.80
N PRO A 137 -32.76 -0.88 1.78
CA PRO A 137 -31.50 -1.35 1.26
C PRO A 137 -30.82 -0.28 0.37
N TYR A 138 -29.94 0.51 0.93
CA TYR A 138 -29.07 1.41 0.19
C TYR A 138 -27.65 0.85 0.07
N VAL A 139 -26.97 1.20 -1.03
CA VAL A 139 -25.56 0.87 -1.26
C VAL A 139 -24.74 2.15 -1.30
N ILE A 140 -23.66 2.19 -0.54
CA ILE A 140 -22.63 3.21 -0.71
C ILE A 140 -21.63 2.71 -1.76
N LEU A 141 -21.34 3.55 -2.73
CA LEU A 141 -20.23 3.42 -3.65
C LEU A 141 -19.25 4.56 -3.38
N GLU A 142 -18.05 4.20 -2.95
CA GLU A 142 -16.92 5.12 -2.77
C GLU A 142 -15.97 4.96 -3.95
N LEU A 143 -15.58 6.06 -4.57
CA LEU A 143 -14.63 6.11 -5.68
C LEU A 143 -13.42 6.95 -5.25
N ALA A 144 -12.32 6.29 -4.94
CA ALA A 144 -11.05 6.95 -4.68
C ALA A 144 -10.28 7.04 -6.00
N GLN A 145 -10.28 8.23 -6.61
CA GLN A 145 -9.55 8.46 -7.84
C GLN A 145 -8.05 8.28 -7.60
N LEU A 146 -7.43 7.45 -8.42
CA LEU A 146 -5.99 7.26 -8.42
C LEU A 146 -5.38 8.23 -9.43
N ASP A 147 -4.45 9.06 -8.97
CA ASP A 147 -3.75 9.97 -9.86
C ASP A 147 -2.80 9.18 -10.80
N TYR A 148 -3.32 8.90 -12.00
CA TYR A 148 -2.62 8.15 -13.03
C TYR A 148 -1.31 8.83 -13.46
N GLN A 149 -1.28 10.15 -13.47
CA GLN A 149 -0.09 10.94 -13.84
C GLN A 149 1.00 10.82 -12.77
N GLN A 150 0.63 10.85 -11.50
CA GLN A 150 1.60 10.65 -10.41
C GLN A 150 2.14 9.21 -10.40
N ARG A 151 1.33 8.23 -10.78
CA ARG A 151 1.73 6.83 -10.83
C ARG A 151 2.62 6.52 -12.03
N ILE A 152 2.27 6.97 -13.24
CA ILE A 152 3.14 6.86 -14.42
C ILE A 152 4.47 7.55 -14.16
N ASN A 153 4.44 8.77 -13.64
CA ASN A 153 5.66 9.50 -13.28
C ASN A 153 6.46 8.77 -12.19
N ARG A 154 5.80 8.08 -11.27
CA ARG A 154 6.45 7.29 -10.21
C ARG A 154 7.09 6.02 -10.78
N ASP A 155 6.38 5.27 -11.62
CA ASP A 155 6.87 4.03 -12.22
C ASP A 155 7.94 4.30 -13.27
N GLU A 156 7.78 5.28 -14.16
CA GLU A 156 8.78 5.71 -15.14
C GLU A 156 10.03 6.31 -14.44
N ASN A 157 9.84 7.10 -13.39
CA ASN A 157 10.95 7.61 -12.59
C ASN A 157 11.69 6.47 -11.88
N LEU A 158 11.00 5.47 -11.33
CA LEU A 158 11.61 4.32 -10.69
C LEU A 158 12.40 3.47 -11.68
N HIS A 159 11.87 3.17 -12.88
CA HIS A 159 12.60 2.44 -13.92
C HIS A 159 13.82 3.22 -14.42
N THR A 160 13.66 4.52 -14.65
CA THR A 160 14.76 5.38 -15.08
C THR A 160 15.83 5.48 -13.99
N GLN A 161 15.43 5.66 -12.74
CA GLN A 161 16.36 5.68 -11.59
C GLN A 161 17.07 4.34 -11.40
N GLN A 162 16.38 3.20 -11.58
CA GLN A 162 17.00 1.88 -11.52
C GLN A 162 18.07 1.70 -12.60
N GLN A 163 17.81 2.17 -13.81
CA GLN A 163 18.80 2.12 -14.91
C GLN A 163 20.01 3.01 -14.62
N VAL A 164 19.79 4.23 -14.13
CA VAL A 164 20.85 5.16 -13.74
C VAL A 164 21.67 4.59 -12.58
N VAL A 165 21.02 4.06 -11.55
CA VAL A 165 21.72 3.42 -10.41
C VAL A 165 22.53 2.22 -10.86
N ARG A 166 22.01 1.39 -11.77
CA ARG A 166 22.79 0.27 -12.35
C ARG A 166 23.99 0.76 -13.15
N GLY A 167 23.82 1.77 -14.00
CA GLY A 167 24.91 2.36 -14.77
C GLY A 167 26.02 2.91 -13.85
N LEU A 168 25.64 3.75 -12.90
CA LEU A 168 26.56 4.32 -11.92
C LEU A 168 27.27 3.25 -11.08
N ALA A 169 26.54 2.22 -10.65
CA ALA A 169 27.13 1.15 -9.86
C ALA A 169 28.19 0.35 -10.66
N HIS A 170 27.96 0.08 -11.96
CA HIS A 170 28.97 -0.53 -12.82
C HIS A 170 30.18 0.37 -13.02
N GLU A 171 29.96 1.68 -13.24
CA GLU A 171 31.03 2.65 -13.43
C GLU A 171 31.86 2.89 -12.14
N ILE A 172 31.26 2.79 -10.95
CA ILE A 172 31.97 2.89 -9.68
C ILE A 172 32.70 1.58 -9.34
N LYS A 173 32.12 0.42 -9.66
CA LYS A 173 32.74 -0.89 -9.40
C LYS A 173 34.09 -1.05 -10.12
N ASN A 174 34.22 -0.51 -11.32
CA ASN A 174 35.45 -0.60 -12.12
C ASN A 174 36.65 0.11 -11.45
N PRO A 175 36.57 1.41 -11.05
CA PRO A 175 37.67 2.08 -10.36
C PRO A 175 37.96 1.49 -8.98
N LEU A 176 36.95 1.00 -8.24
CA LEU A 176 37.17 0.31 -6.98
C LEU A 176 37.95 -1.00 -7.16
N GLY A 177 37.68 -1.76 -8.21
CA GLY A 177 38.46 -2.93 -8.57
C GLY A 177 39.93 -2.57 -8.91
N GLY A 178 40.14 -1.47 -9.60
CA GLY A 178 41.46 -0.92 -9.89
C GLY A 178 42.21 -0.50 -8.64
N LEU A 179 41.57 0.26 -7.73
CA LEU A 179 42.16 0.69 -6.46
C LEU A 179 42.54 -0.51 -5.58
N ARG A 180 41.63 -1.49 -5.46
CA ARG A 180 41.90 -2.74 -4.74
C ARG A 180 43.10 -3.49 -5.31
N GLY A 181 43.14 -3.67 -6.63
CA GLY A 181 44.26 -4.35 -7.32
C GLY A 181 45.59 -3.62 -7.12
N ALA A 182 45.62 -2.28 -7.26
CA ALA A 182 46.81 -1.47 -7.01
C ALA A 182 47.31 -1.58 -5.57
N ALA A 183 46.39 -1.52 -4.58
CA ALA A 183 46.74 -1.68 -3.15
C ALA A 183 47.29 -3.09 -2.85
N GLN A 184 46.74 -4.15 -3.46
CA GLN A 184 47.27 -5.51 -3.34
C GLN A 184 48.67 -5.68 -3.95
N LEU A 185 48.93 -5.05 -5.10
CA LEU A 185 50.27 -5.06 -5.70
C LEU A 185 51.26 -4.30 -4.85
N LEU A 186 50.87 -3.14 -4.32
CA LEU A 186 51.72 -2.35 -3.41
C LEU A 186 52.01 -3.11 -2.12
N GLU A 187 51.02 -3.77 -1.50
CA GLU A 187 51.22 -4.59 -0.30
C GLU A 187 52.32 -5.66 -0.45
N ARG A 188 52.37 -6.28 -1.66
CA ARG A 188 53.38 -7.30 -1.97
C ARG A 188 54.80 -6.74 -2.13
N GLN A 189 54.93 -5.44 -2.43
CA GLN A 189 56.22 -4.77 -2.65
C GLN A 189 56.76 -4.04 -1.40
N LEU A 190 55.93 -3.92 -0.38
CA LEU A 190 56.30 -3.26 0.89
C LEU A 190 56.97 -4.25 1.82
N ASP A 191 58.10 -3.87 2.40
CA ASP A 191 58.81 -4.65 3.43
C ASP A 191 58.33 -4.30 4.85
N SER A 192 57.86 -3.05 5.06
CA SER A 192 57.41 -2.56 6.37
C SER A 192 55.99 -2.99 6.67
N GLU A 193 55.78 -3.65 7.81
CA GLU A 193 54.45 -4.03 8.27
C GLU A 193 53.54 -2.83 8.56
N ASP A 194 54.10 -1.73 9.06
CA ASP A 194 53.35 -0.49 9.31
C ASP A 194 52.77 0.09 7.99
N LEU A 195 53.53 -0.01 6.89
CA LEU A 195 53.05 0.42 5.58
C LEU A 195 52.04 -0.55 4.97
N LYS A 196 52.15 -1.84 5.26
CA LYS A 196 51.15 -2.83 4.84
C LYS A 196 49.81 -2.64 5.55
N GLU A 197 49.79 -2.07 6.76
CA GLU A 197 48.55 -1.75 7.44
C GLU A 197 47.70 -0.74 6.64
N TYR A 198 48.33 0.28 6.06
CA TYR A 198 47.62 1.23 5.19
C TYR A 198 47.05 0.58 3.93
N THR A 199 47.75 -0.35 3.29
CA THR A 199 47.24 -1.06 2.12
C THR A 199 46.08 -1.98 2.46
N ARG A 200 46.11 -2.63 3.63
CA ARG A 200 44.97 -3.45 4.15
C ARG A 200 43.74 -2.60 4.42
N ILE A 201 43.93 -1.39 4.99
CA ILE A 201 42.81 -0.44 5.18
C ILE A 201 42.19 -0.05 3.82
N ILE A 202 43.02 0.27 2.82
CA ILE A 202 42.53 0.62 1.47
C ILE A 202 41.76 -0.55 0.84
N ILE A 203 42.27 -1.77 0.94
CA ILE A 203 41.60 -2.98 0.41
C ILE A 203 40.26 -3.21 1.13
N ALA A 204 40.26 -3.13 2.45
CA ALA A 204 39.06 -3.32 3.26
C ALA A 204 37.96 -2.29 2.92
N GLU A 205 38.34 -1.02 2.73
CA GLU A 205 37.38 0.02 2.37
C GLU A 205 36.89 -0.11 0.92
N ALA A 206 37.75 -0.51 -0.02
CA ALA A 206 37.35 -0.83 -1.39
C ALA A 206 36.37 -2.02 -1.42
N ASP A 207 36.61 -3.07 -0.63
CA ASP A 207 35.70 -4.23 -0.50
C ASP A 207 34.37 -3.81 0.16
N ARG A 208 34.42 -2.93 1.16
CA ARG A 208 33.21 -2.38 1.80
C ARG A 208 32.36 -1.59 0.81
N LEU A 209 32.95 -0.71 0.02
CA LEU A 209 32.26 0.05 -1.02
C LEU A 209 31.72 -0.85 -2.12
N GLN A 210 32.47 -1.88 -2.54
CA GLN A 210 32.00 -2.85 -3.52
C GLN A 210 30.80 -3.66 -3.01
N ASN A 211 30.81 -4.04 -1.74
CA ASN A 211 29.68 -4.71 -1.10
C ASN A 211 28.44 -3.79 -1.00
N LEU A 212 28.64 -2.50 -0.72
CA LEU A 212 27.57 -1.50 -0.74
C LEU A 212 26.93 -1.41 -2.13
N MET A 213 27.75 -1.30 -3.19
CA MET A 213 27.29 -1.28 -4.58
C MET A 213 26.55 -2.55 -5.00
N ASN A 214 27.06 -3.72 -4.57
CA ASN A 214 26.37 -4.98 -4.82
C ASN A 214 25.00 -5.04 -4.14
N ARG A 215 24.84 -4.48 -2.94
CA ARG A 215 23.54 -4.34 -2.26
C ARG A 215 22.58 -3.40 -3.02
N MET A 216 23.11 -2.31 -3.62
CA MET A 216 22.29 -1.41 -4.46
C MET A 216 21.77 -2.10 -5.71
N LEU A 217 22.57 -2.92 -6.35
CA LEU A 217 22.18 -3.64 -7.57
C LEU A 217 21.22 -4.81 -7.31
N GLY A 218 21.17 -5.29 -6.05
CA GLY A 218 20.52 -6.56 -5.72
C GLY A 218 21.24 -7.78 -6.33
N PRO A 219 20.77 -9.00 -6.11
CA PRO A 219 21.36 -10.19 -6.69
C PRO A 219 21.31 -10.12 -8.22
N ASN A 220 22.50 -10.27 -8.86
CA ASN A 220 22.64 -10.25 -10.32
C ASN A 220 22.12 -11.54 -11.00
N GLN A 221 21.75 -12.54 -10.22
CA GLN A 221 21.25 -13.81 -10.72
C GLN A 221 19.76 -13.69 -11.11
N HIS A 222 19.37 -14.40 -12.14
CA HIS A 222 17.96 -14.59 -12.45
C HIS A 222 17.28 -15.26 -11.26
N PRO A 223 16.03 -14.85 -10.90
CA PRO A 223 15.32 -15.47 -9.79
C PRO A 223 15.19 -16.99 -10.01
N GLU A 224 15.61 -17.78 -9.04
CA GLU A 224 15.36 -19.23 -9.04
C GLU A 224 13.97 -19.50 -8.43
N LYS A 225 12.95 -19.22 -9.23
CA LYS A 225 11.55 -19.36 -8.80
C LYS A 225 11.17 -20.83 -8.66
N ARG A 226 10.53 -21.17 -7.55
CA ARG A 226 9.96 -22.47 -7.22
C ARG A 226 8.67 -22.33 -6.44
N ASP A 227 7.90 -23.39 -6.34
CA ASP A 227 6.76 -23.43 -5.45
C ASP A 227 7.25 -23.24 -4.02
N THR A 228 6.79 -22.17 -3.37
CA THR A 228 7.32 -21.66 -2.10
C THR A 228 6.19 -21.38 -1.14
N ASN A 229 6.29 -21.94 0.07
CA ASN A 229 5.36 -21.64 1.15
C ASN A 229 5.73 -20.34 1.84
N ILE A 230 4.85 -19.33 1.76
CA ILE A 230 5.10 -18.02 2.34
C ILE A 230 5.28 -18.05 3.86
N HIS A 231 4.62 -18.97 4.55
CA HIS A 231 4.73 -19.11 6.00
C HIS A 231 6.10 -19.66 6.43
N GLU A 232 6.71 -20.55 5.63
CA GLU A 232 8.08 -21.02 5.87
C GLU A 232 9.09 -19.87 5.73
N VAL A 233 8.92 -19.02 4.73
CA VAL A 233 9.75 -17.83 4.55
C VAL A 233 9.65 -16.90 5.76
N LEU A 234 8.44 -16.58 6.20
CA LEU A 234 8.22 -15.69 7.35
C LEU A 234 8.72 -16.29 8.66
N GLN A 235 8.59 -17.60 8.84
CA GLN A 235 9.14 -18.31 9.99
C GLN A 235 10.67 -18.25 10.00
N HIS A 236 11.31 -18.44 8.85
CA HIS A 236 12.76 -18.32 8.71
C HIS A 236 13.25 -16.90 9.04
N VAL A 237 12.58 -15.88 8.51
CA VAL A 237 12.86 -14.47 8.82
C VAL A 237 12.77 -14.21 10.32
N ARG A 238 11.69 -14.69 10.96
CA ARG A 238 11.53 -14.56 12.41
C ARG A 238 12.69 -15.20 13.17
N GLN A 239 13.08 -16.44 12.83
CA GLN A 239 14.19 -17.13 13.48
C GLN A 239 15.51 -16.35 13.37
N LEU A 240 15.79 -15.75 12.20
CA LEU A 240 16.97 -14.93 12.01
C LEU A 240 16.96 -13.68 12.91
N VAL A 241 15.80 -13.03 13.03
CA VAL A 241 15.68 -11.83 13.86
C VAL A 241 15.66 -12.15 15.35
N ASP A 242 15.03 -13.25 15.77
CA ASP A 242 15.01 -13.69 17.18
C ASP A 242 16.43 -13.92 17.74
N ILE A 243 17.43 -14.21 16.89
CA ILE A 243 18.85 -14.33 17.30
C ILE A 243 19.51 -12.96 17.51
N GLU A 244 19.04 -11.94 16.79
CA GLU A 244 19.64 -10.59 16.77
C GLU A 244 19.08 -9.65 17.85
N VAL A 245 17.91 -9.97 18.43
CA VAL A 245 17.17 -9.08 19.34
C VAL A 245 16.95 -9.68 20.71
N ASP A 246 16.76 -8.81 21.71
CA ASP A 246 16.40 -9.17 23.06
C ASP A 246 14.94 -9.63 23.19
N GLU A 247 14.59 -10.27 24.31
CA GLU A 247 13.23 -10.71 24.69
C GLU A 247 12.18 -9.58 24.76
N ARG A 248 12.61 -8.33 24.67
CA ARG A 248 11.73 -7.13 24.68
C ARG A 248 11.00 -6.89 23.38
N LEU A 249 11.42 -7.52 22.27
CA LEU A 249 10.70 -7.53 21.02
C LEU A 249 9.77 -8.74 20.99
N LYS A 250 8.50 -8.51 20.65
CA LYS A 250 7.50 -9.58 20.55
C LYS A 250 6.99 -9.71 19.13
N PHE A 251 6.75 -10.94 18.72
CA PHE A 251 6.07 -11.26 17.46
C PHE A 251 4.65 -11.74 17.71
N ARG A 252 3.69 -11.19 16.97
CA ARG A 252 2.32 -11.69 16.83
C ARG A 252 2.18 -12.32 15.45
N ILE A 253 1.70 -13.54 15.41
CA ILE A 253 1.49 -14.30 14.16
C ILE A 253 -0.02 -14.37 13.90
N ASP A 254 -0.44 -13.96 12.69
CA ASP A 254 -1.82 -13.97 12.22
C ASP A 254 -1.85 -14.46 10.76
N TYR A 255 -1.62 -15.76 10.60
CA TYR A 255 -1.51 -16.40 9.30
C TYR A 255 -2.83 -17.03 8.85
N ASP A 256 -3.15 -16.88 7.56
CA ASP A 256 -4.22 -17.61 6.89
C ASP A 256 -3.66 -18.95 6.38
N PRO A 257 -4.05 -20.10 6.98
CA PRO A 257 -3.52 -21.40 6.60
C PRO A 257 -4.00 -21.90 5.22
N SER A 258 -4.95 -21.21 4.60
CA SER A 258 -5.51 -21.58 3.29
C SER A 258 -4.68 -21.08 2.11
N ILE A 259 -3.60 -20.32 2.36
CA ILE A 259 -2.75 -19.78 1.31
C ILE A 259 -1.96 -20.91 0.64
N PRO A 260 -2.12 -21.09 -0.69
CA PRO A 260 -1.33 -22.08 -1.42
C PRO A 260 0.11 -21.60 -1.63
N GLU A 261 0.98 -22.49 -2.06
CA GLU A 261 2.34 -22.14 -2.47
C GLU A 261 2.32 -21.14 -3.63
N LEU A 262 3.23 -20.15 -3.56
CA LEU A 262 3.42 -19.17 -4.60
C LEU A 262 4.69 -19.48 -5.41
N TYR A 263 4.70 -19.15 -6.71
CA TYR A 263 5.85 -19.35 -7.57
C TYR A 263 6.82 -18.17 -7.47
N ALA A 264 7.82 -18.30 -6.56
CA ALA A 264 8.75 -17.22 -6.24
C ALA A 264 10.13 -17.77 -5.85
N ASP A 265 11.11 -16.89 -5.79
CA ASP A 265 12.45 -17.19 -5.32
C ASP A 265 12.48 -17.08 -3.78
N PHE A 266 12.72 -18.22 -3.11
CA PHE A 266 12.70 -18.35 -1.65
C PHE A 266 13.70 -17.38 -0.96
N ASP A 267 14.92 -17.29 -1.46
CA ASP A 267 15.96 -16.48 -0.84
C ASP A 267 15.69 -14.99 -1.03
N GLN A 268 15.12 -14.61 -2.19
CA GLN A 268 14.68 -13.22 -2.41
C GLN A 268 13.51 -12.86 -1.51
N LEU A 269 12.56 -13.76 -1.28
CA LEU A 269 11.47 -13.50 -0.32
C LEU A 269 12.00 -13.34 1.11
N ILE A 270 12.95 -14.17 1.55
CA ILE A 270 13.61 -13.97 2.86
C ILE A 270 14.23 -12.58 2.91
N GLN A 271 14.96 -12.18 1.88
CA GLN A 271 15.63 -10.88 1.85
C GLN A 271 14.64 -9.71 1.89
N ILE A 272 13.49 -9.81 1.20
CA ILE A 272 12.40 -8.83 1.25
C ILE A 272 11.93 -8.64 2.68
N PHE A 273 11.46 -9.71 3.30
CA PHE A 273 10.84 -9.65 4.61
C PHE A 273 11.83 -9.35 5.72
N LEU A 274 13.06 -9.87 5.63
CA LEU A 274 14.13 -9.56 6.57
C LEU A 274 14.48 -8.06 6.57
N ASN A 275 14.54 -7.42 5.40
CA ASN A 275 14.77 -5.97 5.32
C ASN A 275 13.62 -5.18 5.96
N ILE A 276 12.37 -5.56 5.73
CA ILE A 276 11.21 -4.88 6.34
C ILE A 276 11.21 -5.08 7.85
N VAL A 277 11.38 -6.31 8.34
CA VAL A 277 11.38 -6.62 9.78
C VAL A 277 12.54 -5.92 10.49
N ARG A 278 13.76 -5.94 9.91
CA ARG A 278 14.91 -5.20 10.49
C ARG A 278 14.67 -3.71 10.56
N ASN A 279 13.99 -3.12 9.56
CA ASN A 279 13.61 -1.71 9.61
C ASN A 279 12.64 -1.43 10.77
N ALA A 280 11.67 -2.30 11.01
CA ALA A 280 10.74 -2.22 12.14
C ALA A 280 11.49 -2.33 13.50
N VAL A 281 12.34 -3.36 13.65
CA VAL A 281 13.18 -3.54 14.86
C VAL A 281 14.01 -2.30 15.17
N GLN A 282 14.68 -1.79 14.15
CA GLN A 282 15.51 -0.59 14.29
C GLN A 282 14.68 0.66 14.61
N ALA A 283 13.48 0.82 14.05
CA ALA A 283 12.60 1.94 14.34
C ALA A 283 12.12 1.95 15.79
N MET A 284 11.95 0.77 16.35
CA MET A 284 11.52 0.55 17.74
C MET A 284 12.69 0.42 18.73
N ASN A 285 13.94 0.56 18.28
CA ASN A 285 15.14 0.33 19.11
C ASN A 285 15.15 -1.04 19.82
N GLY A 286 14.64 -2.07 19.12
CA GLY A 286 14.59 -3.43 19.64
C GLY A 286 13.51 -3.69 20.71
N VAL A 287 12.57 -2.77 20.92
CA VAL A 287 11.52 -2.89 21.95
C VAL A 287 10.17 -2.60 21.33
N GLY A 288 9.26 -3.59 21.29
CA GLY A 288 7.94 -3.38 20.73
C GLY A 288 7.24 -4.66 20.27
N LEU A 289 6.24 -4.50 19.39
CA LEU A 289 5.45 -5.57 18.84
C LEU A 289 5.50 -5.51 17.31
N ILE A 290 5.87 -6.61 16.68
CA ILE A 290 5.74 -6.82 15.23
C ILE A 290 4.64 -7.85 14.99
N THR A 291 3.65 -7.49 14.17
CA THR A 291 2.60 -8.43 13.73
C THR A 291 2.89 -8.86 12.30
N LEU A 292 2.98 -10.17 12.09
CA LEU A 292 3.09 -10.78 10.75
C LEU A 292 1.72 -11.35 10.38
N ARG A 293 1.10 -10.78 9.34
CA ARG A 293 -0.23 -11.19 8.88
C ARG A 293 -0.17 -11.64 7.44
N THR A 294 -0.91 -12.70 7.12
CA THR A 294 -1.07 -13.17 5.74
C THR A 294 -2.55 -13.34 5.41
N ARG A 295 -2.97 -12.96 4.19
CA ARG A 295 -4.36 -13.11 3.72
C ARG A 295 -4.37 -13.43 2.23
N ILE A 296 -5.42 -14.14 1.79
CA ILE A 296 -5.74 -14.24 0.37
C ILE A 296 -6.51 -13.00 -0.05
N GLN A 297 -6.04 -12.33 -1.10
CA GLN A 297 -6.71 -11.22 -1.72
C GLN A 297 -7.25 -11.64 -3.09
N ARG A 298 -8.51 -11.30 -3.38
CA ARG A 298 -9.17 -11.63 -4.65
C ARG A 298 -9.21 -10.42 -5.56
N ASN A 299 -9.16 -10.69 -6.87
CA ASN A 299 -9.31 -9.65 -7.90
C ASN A 299 -8.28 -8.53 -7.75
N ILE A 300 -7.00 -8.91 -7.70
CA ILE A 300 -5.91 -7.95 -7.59
C ILE A 300 -5.42 -7.54 -8.97
N THR A 301 -4.98 -6.28 -9.08
CA THR A 301 -4.26 -5.79 -10.25
C THR A 301 -2.87 -5.39 -9.83
N ILE A 302 -1.85 -5.96 -10.46
CA ILE A 302 -0.44 -5.60 -10.25
C ILE A 302 0.07 -5.02 -11.57
N GLU A 303 0.56 -3.78 -11.55
CA GLU A 303 0.88 -3.00 -12.75
C GLU A 303 -0.33 -2.93 -13.70
N LYS A 304 -0.26 -3.61 -14.85
CA LYS A 304 -1.35 -3.66 -15.86
C LYS A 304 -2.04 -5.03 -15.92
N ASN A 305 -1.59 -5.98 -15.11
CA ASN A 305 -2.06 -7.37 -15.16
C ASN A 305 -3.08 -7.63 -14.05
N TYR A 306 -4.20 -8.22 -14.44
CA TYR A 306 -5.23 -8.67 -13.54
C TYR A 306 -4.99 -10.11 -13.11
N TYR A 307 -5.05 -10.35 -11.80
CA TYR A 307 -4.93 -11.68 -11.20
C TYR A 307 -6.16 -11.97 -10.34
N ARG A 308 -6.68 -13.18 -10.50
CA ARG A 308 -7.86 -13.63 -9.74
C ARG A 308 -7.60 -13.73 -8.24
N LEU A 309 -6.40 -14.14 -7.87
CA LEU A 309 -5.96 -14.34 -6.49
C LEU A 309 -4.56 -13.76 -6.29
N GLY A 310 -4.30 -13.30 -5.09
CA GLY A 310 -2.99 -12.91 -4.62
C GLY A 310 -2.79 -13.20 -3.14
N VAL A 311 -1.54 -13.28 -2.73
CA VAL A 311 -1.13 -13.35 -1.34
C VAL A 311 -0.78 -11.95 -0.88
N LEU A 312 -1.48 -11.47 0.14
CA LEU A 312 -1.13 -10.28 0.89
C LEU A 312 -0.32 -10.71 2.13
N VAL A 313 0.86 -10.13 2.29
CA VAL A 313 1.68 -10.22 3.50
C VAL A 313 1.80 -8.84 4.10
N GLU A 314 1.37 -8.67 5.33
CA GLU A 314 1.50 -7.43 6.09
C GLU A 314 2.47 -7.61 7.25
N ILE A 315 3.36 -6.65 7.37
CA ILE A 315 4.27 -6.51 8.51
C ILE A 315 3.94 -5.20 9.18
N GLU A 316 3.37 -5.29 10.37
CA GLU A 316 2.92 -4.15 11.17
C GLU A 316 3.83 -4.01 12.39
N ASP A 317 4.34 -2.81 12.64
CA ASP A 317 5.07 -2.44 13.85
C ASP A 317 4.36 -1.30 14.60
N ASN A 318 4.57 -1.26 15.91
CA ASN A 318 4.03 -0.22 16.79
C ASN A 318 5.07 0.88 17.10
N GLY A 319 5.95 1.14 16.16
CA GLY A 319 7.01 2.13 16.27
C GLY A 319 6.54 3.59 16.13
N PRO A 320 7.48 4.53 16.08
CA PRO A 320 7.16 5.97 16.05
C PRO A 320 6.52 6.44 14.74
N GLY A 321 6.44 5.58 13.73
CA GLY A 321 5.98 5.93 12.39
C GLY A 321 7.08 6.55 11.52
N ILE A 322 6.71 6.80 10.25
CA ILE A 322 7.58 7.39 9.24
C ILE A 322 7.13 8.84 9.02
N PRO A 323 8.04 9.82 9.09
CA PRO A 323 7.71 11.22 8.83
C PRO A 323 7.04 11.41 7.46
N GLN A 324 6.00 12.24 7.39
CA GLN A 324 5.23 12.49 6.18
C GLN A 324 6.12 12.91 4.99
N SER A 325 7.17 13.70 5.26
CA SER A 325 8.12 14.16 4.23
C SER A 325 8.93 13.05 3.58
N LEU A 326 9.02 11.86 4.19
CA LEU A 326 9.76 10.71 3.67
C LEU A 326 8.85 9.66 3.03
N GLN A 327 7.54 9.69 3.30
CA GLN A 327 6.63 8.64 2.87
C GLN A 327 6.58 8.51 1.34
N ASP A 328 6.60 9.63 0.62
CA ASP A 328 6.55 9.65 -0.85
C ASP A 328 7.83 9.14 -1.52
N SER A 329 8.97 9.25 -0.82
CA SER A 329 10.28 8.85 -1.33
C SER A 329 10.85 7.61 -0.66
N LEU A 330 10.05 6.91 0.14
CA LEU A 330 10.48 5.82 1.02
C LEU A 330 11.24 4.69 0.29
N PHE A 331 10.84 4.40 -0.94
CA PHE A 331 11.43 3.35 -1.77
C PHE A 331 12.52 3.87 -2.72
N TYR A 332 12.89 5.15 -2.67
CA TYR A 332 13.97 5.69 -3.48
C TYR A 332 15.33 5.31 -2.89
N PRO A 333 16.34 5.08 -3.73
CA PRO A 333 17.66 4.75 -3.25
C PRO A 333 18.26 5.91 -2.44
N LEU A 334 19.02 5.57 -1.40
CA LEU A 334 19.72 6.51 -0.51
C LEU A 334 18.81 7.40 0.36
N VAL A 335 17.49 7.17 0.35
CA VAL A 335 16.56 7.84 1.24
C VAL A 335 16.56 7.15 2.60
N THR A 336 16.89 7.91 3.63
CA THR A 336 16.93 7.43 5.02
C THR A 336 16.57 8.54 5.98
N GLY A 337 15.80 8.21 7.01
CA GLY A 337 15.55 9.10 8.16
C GLY A 337 16.52 8.90 9.32
N ARG A 338 17.57 8.08 9.14
CA ARG A 338 18.55 7.72 10.20
C ARG A 338 19.96 8.09 9.80
N ALA A 339 20.77 8.53 10.77
CA ALA A 339 22.16 8.89 10.53
C ALA A 339 23.02 7.72 10.03
N ASP A 340 22.78 6.50 10.55
CA ASP A 340 23.52 5.29 10.18
C ASP A 340 22.85 4.45 9.09
N GLY A 341 21.71 4.92 8.56
CA GLY A 341 20.95 4.24 7.53
C GLY A 341 21.58 4.38 6.13
N THR A 342 21.75 3.29 5.41
CA THR A 342 22.23 3.32 4.02
C THR A 342 21.17 3.81 3.03
N GLY A 343 19.89 3.82 3.41
CA GLY A 343 18.77 4.16 2.54
C GLY A 343 18.56 3.16 1.37
N LEU A 344 19.15 1.95 1.46
CA LEU A 344 19.10 0.96 0.39
C LEU A 344 18.14 -0.21 0.67
N GLY A 345 17.76 -0.42 1.92
CA GLY A 345 16.97 -1.58 2.33
C GLY A 345 15.59 -1.63 1.66
N LEU A 346 14.84 -0.53 1.70
CA LEU A 346 13.50 -0.48 1.11
C LEU A 346 13.52 -0.36 -0.43
N TYR A 347 14.52 0.29 -0.99
CA TYR A 347 14.77 0.25 -2.43
C TYR A 347 14.99 -1.19 -2.92
N LEU A 348 15.80 -1.98 -2.21
CA LEU A 348 16.01 -3.38 -2.51
C LEU A 348 14.73 -4.20 -2.36
N VAL A 349 13.93 -3.95 -1.32
CA VAL A 349 12.61 -4.58 -1.14
C VAL A 349 11.76 -4.38 -2.39
N GLN A 350 11.60 -3.15 -2.85
CA GLN A 350 10.79 -2.85 -4.04
C GLN A 350 11.29 -3.59 -5.28
N ASN A 351 12.61 -3.57 -5.52
CA ASN A 351 13.20 -4.29 -6.65
C ASN A 351 12.95 -5.80 -6.61
N LEU A 352 13.13 -6.43 -5.44
CA LEU A 352 12.94 -7.87 -5.30
C LEU A 352 11.47 -8.27 -5.39
N VAL A 353 10.57 -7.45 -4.85
CA VAL A 353 9.12 -7.63 -4.96
C VAL A 353 8.69 -7.58 -6.43
N GLN A 354 9.13 -6.57 -7.20
CA GLN A 354 8.83 -6.45 -8.62
C GLN A 354 9.39 -7.64 -9.45
N ARG A 355 10.62 -8.11 -9.16
CA ARG A 355 11.20 -9.30 -9.82
C ARG A 355 10.39 -10.57 -9.59
N ASN A 356 9.72 -10.67 -8.46
CA ASN A 356 8.80 -11.78 -8.15
C ASN A 356 7.36 -11.50 -8.63
N GLY A 357 7.13 -10.41 -9.38
CA GLY A 357 5.83 -10.06 -9.97
C GLY A 357 4.86 -9.45 -8.97
N GLY A 358 5.34 -8.98 -7.81
CA GLY A 358 4.53 -8.40 -6.75
C GLY A 358 4.56 -6.88 -6.72
N THR A 359 3.85 -6.33 -5.73
CA THR A 359 3.88 -4.90 -5.40
C THR A 359 4.04 -4.70 -3.89
N VAL A 360 4.63 -3.57 -3.48
CA VAL A 360 4.80 -3.20 -2.08
C VAL A 360 4.26 -1.80 -1.84
N SER A 361 3.61 -1.62 -0.70
CA SER A 361 3.12 -0.32 -0.22
C SER A 361 3.40 -0.16 1.27
N CYS A 362 3.37 1.08 1.74
CA CYS A 362 3.54 1.41 3.15
C CYS A 362 2.45 2.40 3.57
N ASN A 363 1.85 2.14 4.72
CA ASN A 363 0.97 3.08 5.41
C ASN A 363 1.53 3.29 6.81
N SER A 364 1.82 4.54 7.17
CA SER A 364 2.48 4.84 8.44
C SER A 364 1.94 6.09 9.08
N HIS A 365 1.67 5.96 10.38
CA HIS A 365 1.34 7.06 11.28
C HIS A 365 2.00 6.80 12.64
N PRO A 366 2.12 7.80 13.53
CA PRO A 366 2.71 7.60 14.84
C PRO A 366 2.02 6.47 15.62
N GLY A 367 2.81 5.48 16.05
CA GLY A 367 2.33 4.30 16.78
C GLY A 367 1.96 3.10 15.90
N GLN A 368 1.99 3.24 14.56
CA GLN A 368 1.73 2.11 13.66
C GLN A 368 2.37 2.34 12.30
N THR A 369 3.15 1.37 11.83
CA THR A 369 3.63 1.30 10.44
C THR A 369 3.27 -0.06 9.87
N ILE A 370 2.63 -0.08 8.71
CA ILE A 370 2.23 -1.31 8.01
C ILE A 370 2.88 -1.31 6.64
N PHE A 371 3.73 -2.30 6.40
CA PHE A 371 4.20 -2.65 5.06
C PHE A 371 3.34 -3.77 4.51
N SER A 372 2.73 -3.53 3.35
CA SER A 372 1.88 -4.50 2.64
C SER A 372 2.57 -4.94 1.36
N VAL A 373 2.86 -6.23 1.25
CA VAL A 373 3.45 -6.85 0.05
C VAL A 373 2.43 -7.80 -0.56
N ILE A 374 2.17 -7.66 -1.86
CA ILE A 374 1.20 -8.50 -2.57
C ILE A 374 1.92 -9.21 -3.70
N PHE A 375 1.77 -10.56 -3.75
CA PHE A 375 2.24 -11.37 -4.86
C PHE A 375 1.05 -12.03 -5.58
N PRO A 376 1.10 -12.15 -6.92
CA PRO A 376 0.08 -12.87 -7.66
C PRO A 376 0.15 -14.37 -7.37
N LEU A 377 -1.01 -15.01 -7.23
CA LEU A 377 -1.14 -16.46 -7.23
C LEU A 377 -1.58 -16.91 -8.62
N GLU A 378 -0.65 -17.46 -9.39
CA GLU A 378 -0.96 -18.13 -10.64
C GLU A 378 -1.42 -19.56 -10.31
N LEU A 379 -2.66 -19.90 -10.65
CA LEU A 379 -3.12 -21.27 -10.57
C LEU A 379 -2.29 -22.12 -11.54
N ALA A 380 -1.92 -23.32 -11.14
CA ALA A 380 -1.06 -24.26 -11.90
C ALA A 380 -1.54 -24.53 -13.36
N ARG A 381 -2.76 -24.12 -13.72
CA ARG A 381 -3.34 -24.22 -15.07
C ARG A 381 -2.99 -23.08 -16.03
N GLU A 382 -2.42 -21.98 -15.53
CA GLU A 382 -2.10 -20.78 -16.34
C GLU A 382 -0.60 -20.70 -16.68
N ARG A 383 0.18 -21.73 -16.33
CA ARG A 383 1.64 -21.80 -16.55
C ARG A 383 2.08 -22.34 -17.92
N HIS A 384 1.15 -22.33 -18.93
CA HIS A 384 1.46 -22.80 -20.29
C HIS A 384 1.25 -21.74 -21.35
#